data_8029baf2cf98ed21f8366711c6690c00
#
_entry.id   8029baf2cf98ed21f8366711c6690c00
#
_cell.length_a   1.000
_cell.length_b   1.000
_cell.length_c   1.000
_cell.angle_alpha   90.00
_cell.angle_beta   90.00
_cell.angle_gamma   90.00
#
_symmetry.space_group_name_H-M   'P 1'
#
loop_
_entity.id
_entity.type
_entity.pdbx_description
1 polymer ?
#
loop_
_entity_poly.entity_id
_entity_poly.type
_entity_poly.pdbx_seq_one_letter_code
_entity_poly.pdbx_strand_id
1 'polypeptide(L)'
;EGARQIIHESVGGDDETLRLLARTLAFAEAPDSLDDLRERLDHLFGFVGLRRIPARESAFVYDDVIYQWMAQGRLEFDRVSMREACVREGLLATSAPHPVTYGVKSFEHPIDRLEDRCVGVLDFTPDFDERFIRNDADWASKLYPAMKHFLIDTVAAADPLRLALDTHASLAFAAGSILNIKTGRKIDLEQRTIARRVWSADDADPDPAWPRAAFNVVDLANGKPDIAVAI
;
A
#
# COMPACT_ATOMS: atom_id res chain seq x y z
N GLU A 1 -34.11 -0.89 -16.73
CA GLU A 1 -33.46 -1.83 -17.69
C GLU A 1 -32.00 -1.44 -17.96
N GLY A 2 -31.68 -0.16 -18.19
CA GLY A 2 -30.30 0.27 -18.49
C GLY A 2 -29.26 -0.08 -17.42
N ALA A 3 -29.56 0.10 -16.12
CA ALA A 3 -28.63 -0.23 -15.05
C ALA A 3 -28.28 -1.73 -14.99
N ARG A 4 -29.26 -2.62 -15.23
CA ARG A 4 -29.01 -4.07 -15.31
C ARG A 4 -28.12 -4.45 -16.47
N GLN A 5 -28.30 -3.81 -17.60
CA GLN A 5 -27.50 -4.07 -18.78
C GLN A 5 -26.04 -3.63 -18.56
N ILE A 6 -25.82 -2.46 -17.97
CA ILE A 6 -24.47 -1.97 -17.64
C ILE A 6 -23.77 -2.90 -16.65
N ILE A 7 -24.48 -3.37 -15.61
CA ILE A 7 -23.92 -4.30 -14.64
C ILE A 7 -23.58 -5.63 -15.29
N HIS A 8 -24.48 -6.16 -16.14
CA HIS A 8 -24.24 -7.42 -16.86
C HIS A 8 -23.02 -7.34 -17.78
N GLU A 9 -22.88 -6.25 -18.51
CA GLU A 9 -21.75 -6.03 -19.41
C GLU A 9 -20.40 -5.88 -18.67
N SER A 10 -20.43 -5.32 -17.43
CA SER A 10 -19.23 -5.03 -16.66
C SER A 10 -18.77 -6.19 -15.76
N VAL A 11 -19.72 -6.94 -15.18
CA VAL A 11 -19.41 -7.91 -14.11
C VAL A 11 -19.84 -9.33 -14.50
N GLY A 12 -20.76 -9.48 -15.45
CA GLY A 12 -21.42 -10.76 -15.74
C GLY A 12 -22.31 -11.21 -14.56
N GLY A 13 -22.72 -12.44 -14.55
CA GLY A 13 -23.48 -13.05 -13.46
C GLY A 13 -24.87 -13.53 -13.86
N ASP A 14 -25.51 -14.28 -12.97
CA ASP A 14 -26.86 -14.77 -13.15
C ASP A 14 -27.93 -13.68 -12.87
N ASP A 15 -29.13 -13.94 -13.29
CA ASP A 15 -30.26 -12.99 -13.21
C ASP A 15 -30.61 -12.60 -11.76
N GLU A 16 -30.36 -13.45 -10.77
CA GLU A 16 -30.64 -13.19 -9.37
C GLU A 16 -29.60 -12.25 -8.77
N THR A 17 -28.32 -12.53 -9.03
CA THR A 17 -27.22 -11.66 -8.65
C THR A 17 -27.35 -10.27 -9.28
N LEU A 18 -27.71 -10.20 -10.56
CA LEU A 18 -27.93 -8.93 -11.26
C LEU A 18 -29.12 -8.13 -10.67
N ARG A 19 -30.19 -8.81 -10.27
CA ARG A 19 -31.32 -8.15 -9.58
C ARG A 19 -30.92 -7.62 -8.22
N LEU A 20 -30.12 -8.37 -7.46
CA LEU A 20 -29.63 -7.93 -6.15
C LEU A 20 -28.74 -6.70 -6.30
N LEU A 21 -27.77 -6.76 -7.19
CA LEU A 21 -26.87 -5.65 -7.48
C LEU A 21 -27.63 -4.40 -7.96
N ALA A 22 -28.57 -4.56 -8.88
CA ALA A 22 -29.39 -3.46 -9.39
C ALA A 22 -30.28 -2.81 -8.31
N ARG A 23 -30.58 -3.52 -7.22
CA ARG A 23 -31.32 -2.96 -6.08
C ARG A 23 -30.44 -2.21 -5.10
N THR A 24 -29.17 -2.58 -5.01
CA THR A 24 -28.20 -2.02 -4.06
C THR A 24 -27.34 -0.90 -4.66
N LEU A 25 -27.22 -0.88 -5.99
CA LEU A 25 -26.45 0.16 -6.70
C LEU A 25 -27.39 1.29 -7.14
N ALA A 26 -27.08 2.50 -6.72
CA ALA A 26 -27.70 3.71 -7.21
C ALA A 26 -26.73 4.39 -8.20
N PHE A 27 -27.21 4.62 -9.43
CA PHE A 27 -26.47 5.40 -10.43
C PHE A 27 -27.07 6.79 -10.49
N ALA A 28 -26.26 7.80 -10.32
CA ALA A 28 -26.62 9.18 -10.56
C ALA A 28 -25.66 9.75 -11.61
N GLU A 29 -26.22 10.40 -12.62
CA GLU A 29 -25.43 11.15 -13.58
C GLU A 29 -24.98 12.44 -12.90
N ALA A 30 -23.67 12.61 -12.73
CA ALA A 30 -23.12 13.85 -12.20
C ALA A 30 -23.10 14.88 -13.34
N PRO A 31 -23.60 16.08 -13.12
CA PRO A 31 -23.60 17.14 -14.15
C PRO A 31 -22.20 17.67 -14.43
N ASP A 32 -21.27 17.47 -13.52
CA ASP A 32 -19.90 17.96 -13.59
C ASP A 32 -18.98 16.88 -14.18
N SER A 33 -17.94 17.31 -14.90
CA SER A 33 -16.85 16.41 -15.27
C SER A 33 -16.09 15.94 -14.04
N LEU A 34 -15.32 14.85 -14.15
CA LEU A 34 -14.49 14.37 -13.05
C LEU A 34 -13.49 15.42 -12.58
N ASP A 35 -12.96 16.22 -13.50
CA ASP A 35 -12.01 17.28 -13.19
C ASP A 35 -12.68 18.46 -12.45
N ASP A 36 -13.88 18.85 -12.85
CA ASP A 36 -14.65 19.86 -12.15
C ASP A 36 -15.01 19.41 -10.72
N LEU A 37 -15.40 18.15 -10.57
CA LEU A 37 -15.67 17.56 -9.26
C LEU A 37 -14.44 17.57 -8.36
N ARG A 38 -13.28 17.19 -8.88
CA ARG A 38 -12.01 17.21 -8.14
C ARG A 38 -11.62 18.62 -7.72
N GLU A 39 -11.76 19.60 -8.60
CA GLU A 39 -11.47 21.01 -8.29
C GLU A 39 -12.39 21.52 -7.18
N ARG A 40 -13.69 21.22 -7.25
CA ARG A 40 -14.65 21.59 -6.20
C ARG A 40 -14.33 20.93 -4.87
N LEU A 41 -13.97 19.64 -4.88
CA LEU A 41 -13.56 18.93 -3.66
C LEU A 41 -12.28 19.52 -3.08
N ASP A 42 -11.29 19.85 -3.91
CA ASP A 42 -10.06 20.47 -3.45
C ASP A 42 -10.32 21.82 -2.75
N HIS A 43 -11.19 22.64 -3.30
CA HIS A 43 -11.64 23.87 -2.64
C HIS A 43 -12.33 23.61 -1.31
N LEU A 44 -13.23 22.64 -1.26
CA LEU A 44 -13.92 22.26 -0.04
C LEU A 44 -12.95 21.75 1.04
N PHE A 45 -12.00 20.94 0.67
CA PHE A 45 -10.96 20.43 1.59
C PHE A 45 -10.16 21.59 2.21
N GLY A 46 -9.75 22.57 1.40
CA GLY A 46 -9.09 23.76 1.92
C GLY A 46 -9.95 24.55 2.91
N PHE A 47 -11.25 24.65 2.63
CA PHE A 47 -12.18 25.37 3.50
C PHE A 47 -12.38 24.68 4.87
N VAL A 48 -12.41 23.34 4.92
CA VAL A 48 -12.57 22.58 6.16
C VAL A 48 -11.25 22.28 6.88
N GLY A 49 -10.13 22.80 6.39
CA GLY A 49 -8.80 22.61 7.00
C GLY A 49 -8.16 21.26 6.69
N LEU A 50 -8.63 20.59 5.65
CA LEU A 50 -7.99 19.39 5.11
C LEU A 50 -6.93 19.75 4.06
N ARG A 51 -6.00 18.83 3.84
CA ARG A 51 -4.95 18.99 2.84
C ARG A 51 -5.55 19.05 1.44
N ARG A 52 -5.22 20.09 0.70
CA ARG A 52 -5.64 20.22 -0.69
C ARG A 52 -4.83 19.30 -1.59
N ILE A 53 -5.52 18.72 -2.58
CA ILE A 53 -4.92 17.88 -3.61
C ILE A 53 -5.28 18.50 -4.96
N PRO A 54 -4.31 19.10 -5.67
CA PRO A 54 -4.57 19.71 -6.97
C PRO A 54 -5.19 18.70 -7.95
N ALA A 55 -6.14 19.14 -8.75
CA ALA A 55 -6.85 18.31 -9.73
C ALA A 55 -5.91 17.61 -10.75
N ARG A 56 -4.68 18.12 -10.91
CA ARG A 56 -3.67 17.55 -11.81
C ARG A 56 -2.87 16.39 -11.21
N GLU A 57 -2.98 16.14 -9.91
CA GLU A 57 -2.35 14.97 -9.30
C GLU A 57 -3.14 13.72 -9.65
N SER A 58 -2.45 12.69 -10.13
CA SER A 58 -3.05 11.42 -10.53
C SER A 58 -3.57 10.60 -9.33
N ALA A 59 -2.95 10.77 -8.15
CA ALA A 59 -3.29 10.06 -6.94
C ALA A 59 -4.26 10.88 -6.07
N PHE A 60 -5.45 10.33 -5.80
CA PHE A 60 -6.43 10.94 -4.92
C PHE A 60 -6.39 10.27 -3.55
N VAL A 61 -5.53 10.78 -2.67
CA VAL A 61 -5.21 10.20 -1.34
C VAL A 61 -6.46 9.91 -0.49
N TYR A 62 -7.51 10.70 -0.64
CA TYR A 62 -8.75 10.51 0.13
C TYR A 62 -9.49 9.24 -0.25
N ASP A 63 -9.48 8.85 -1.52
CA ASP A 63 -10.13 7.62 -1.99
C ASP A 63 -9.46 6.40 -1.33
N ASP A 64 -8.14 6.40 -1.30
CA ASP A 64 -7.35 5.35 -0.65
C ASP A 64 -7.64 5.25 0.84
N VAL A 65 -7.68 6.38 1.53
CA VAL A 65 -7.93 6.41 2.98
C VAL A 65 -9.35 5.94 3.30
N ILE A 66 -10.35 6.39 2.54
CA ILE A 66 -11.74 5.95 2.71
C ILE A 66 -11.85 4.45 2.45
N TYR A 67 -11.24 3.96 1.38
CA TYR A 67 -11.22 2.54 1.07
C TYR A 67 -10.59 1.70 2.20
N GLN A 68 -9.47 2.16 2.77
CA GLN A 68 -8.83 1.51 3.91
C GLN A 68 -9.73 1.45 5.14
N TRP A 69 -10.39 2.55 5.48
CA TRP A 69 -11.31 2.58 6.62
C TRP A 69 -12.46 1.59 6.41
N MET A 70 -13.04 1.57 5.21
CA MET A 70 -14.09 0.60 4.86
C MET A 70 -13.58 -0.84 4.95
N ALA A 71 -12.41 -1.13 4.41
CA ALA A 71 -11.80 -2.46 4.47
C ALA A 71 -11.48 -2.93 5.90
N GLN A 72 -11.22 -1.98 6.82
CA GLN A 72 -11.02 -2.23 8.25
C GLN A 72 -12.33 -2.32 9.03
N GLY A 73 -13.49 -2.19 8.38
CA GLY A 73 -14.80 -2.17 9.04
C GLY A 73 -15.08 -0.88 9.83
N ARG A 74 -14.28 0.17 9.62
CA ARG A 74 -14.45 1.47 10.26
C ARG A 74 -15.42 2.32 9.45
N LEU A 75 -16.70 2.16 9.69
CA LEU A 75 -17.79 2.83 8.95
C LEU A 75 -18.39 4.02 9.69
N GLU A 76 -18.10 4.14 10.98
CA GLU A 76 -18.65 5.19 11.84
C GLU A 76 -17.52 5.96 12.53
N PHE A 77 -17.64 7.26 12.55
CA PHE A 77 -16.72 8.17 13.19
C PHE A 77 -17.49 9.25 13.94
N ASP A 78 -17.14 9.46 15.19
CA ASP A 78 -17.49 10.71 15.86
C ASP A 78 -16.47 11.82 15.50
N ARG A 79 -16.70 13.02 16.00
CA ARG A 79 -15.84 14.17 15.68
C ARG A 79 -14.41 13.99 16.14
N VAL A 80 -14.20 13.33 17.27
CA VAL A 80 -12.86 13.13 17.85
C VAL A 80 -12.11 12.07 17.07
N SER A 81 -12.71 10.91 16.90
CA SER A 81 -12.12 9.79 16.16
C SER A 81 -11.86 10.11 14.69
N MET A 82 -12.72 10.92 14.04
CA MET A 82 -12.48 11.42 12.69
C MET A 82 -11.25 12.34 12.65
N ARG A 83 -11.15 13.28 13.59
CA ARG A 83 -9.99 14.16 13.67
C ARG A 83 -8.69 13.39 13.89
N GLU A 84 -8.68 12.44 14.82
CA GLU A 84 -7.53 11.57 15.08
C GLU A 84 -7.16 10.74 13.86
N ALA A 85 -8.15 10.21 13.15
CA ALA A 85 -7.94 9.51 11.89
C ALA A 85 -7.31 10.42 10.84
N CYS A 86 -7.83 11.65 10.65
CA CYS A 86 -7.25 12.62 9.72
C CYS A 86 -5.82 13.04 10.10
N VAL A 87 -5.51 13.18 11.38
CA VAL A 87 -4.14 13.45 11.85
C VAL A 87 -3.22 12.30 11.49
N ARG A 88 -3.62 11.06 11.80
CA ARG A 88 -2.84 9.85 11.55
C ARG A 88 -2.55 9.65 10.07
N GLU A 89 -3.52 9.92 9.22
CA GLU A 89 -3.38 9.80 7.76
C GLU A 89 -2.75 11.06 7.11
N GLY A 90 -2.36 12.07 7.92
CA GLY A 90 -1.75 13.28 7.40
C GLY A 90 -2.65 14.13 6.51
N LEU A 91 -3.96 14.08 6.74
CA LEU A 91 -4.97 14.77 5.92
C LEU A 91 -5.23 16.21 6.36
N LEU A 92 -4.71 16.66 7.49
CA LEU A 92 -4.89 18.05 7.93
C LEU A 92 -3.93 18.99 7.19
N ALA A 93 -4.41 20.17 6.80
CA ALA A 93 -3.63 21.18 6.08
C ALA A 93 -2.39 21.68 6.86
N THR A 94 -2.43 21.60 8.18
CA THR A 94 -1.36 22.02 9.10
C THR A 94 -0.61 20.83 9.72
N SER A 95 -0.84 19.60 9.23
CA SER A 95 -0.15 18.43 9.73
C SER A 95 1.32 18.41 9.30
N ALA A 96 2.13 17.66 10.04
CA ALA A 96 3.51 17.38 9.66
C ALA A 96 3.61 16.90 8.20
N PRO A 97 4.76 17.07 7.54
CA PRO A 97 4.92 16.67 6.15
C PRO A 97 4.45 15.23 5.94
N HIS A 98 3.62 15.04 4.92
CA HIS A 98 3.10 13.71 4.59
C HIS A 98 4.26 12.83 4.10
N PRO A 99 4.35 11.59 4.55
CA PRO A 99 5.38 10.70 4.04
C PRO A 99 5.28 10.53 2.53
N VAL A 100 6.39 10.72 1.85
CA VAL A 100 6.47 10.43 0.42
C VAL A 100 6.51 8.93 0.26
N THR A 101 5.58 8.38 -0.53
CA THR A 101 5.45 6.94 -0.69
C THR A 101 6.20 6.47 -1.95
N TYR A 102 7.06 5.47 -1.77
CA TYR A 102 7.73 4.75 -2.84
C TYR A 102 7.38 3.28 -2.80
N GLY A 103 7.38 2.62 -3.96
CA GLY A 103 6.97 1.24 -4.11
C GLY A 103 8.09 0.33 -4.60
N VAL A 104 8.07 -0.93 -4.17
CA VAL A 104 8.82 -2.01 -4.81
C VAL A 104 7.86 -3.16 -5.06
N LYS A 105 7.83 -3.67 -6.29
CA LYS A 105 6.97 -4.80 -6.65
C LYS A 105 7.75 -5.93 -7.33
N SER A 106 7.29 -7.15 -7.13
CA SER A 106 7.75 -8.34 -7.84
C SER A 106 6.60 -9.26 -8.27
N PHE A 107 5.37 -8.81 -8.09
CA PHE A 107 4.16 -9.39 -8.67
C PHE A 107 3.14 -8.29 -8.93
N GLU A 108 2.24 -8.54 -9.88
CA GLU A 108 1.18 -7.60 -10.22
C GLU A 108 -0.02 -7.76 -9.30
N HIS A 109 -0.63 -6.63 -9.00
CA HIS A 109 -1.91 -6.59 -8.31
C HIS A 109 -2.93 -5.83 -9.16
N PRO A 110 -3.99 -6.49 -9.63
CA PRO A 110 -4.85 -5.91 -10.66
C PRO A 110 -5.70 -4.71 -10.19
N ILE A 111 -5.99 -4.63 -8.88
CA ILE A 111 -6.93 -3.64 -8.33
C ILE A 111 -6.21 -2.46 -7.67
N ASP A 112 -4.97 -2.64 -7.21
CA ASP A 112 -4.24 -1.64 -6.43
C ASP A 112 -2.80 -1.55 -6.94
N ARG A 113 -2.63 -0.73 -7.96
CA ARG A 113 -1.34 -0.54 -8.61
C ARG A 113 -0.51 0.44 -7.81
N LEU A 114 0.74 0.08 -7.54
CA LEU A 114 1.66 0.97 -6.83
C LEU A 114 1.96 2.26 -7.61
N GLU A 115 1.94 2.18 -8.93
CA GLU A 115 2.20 3.31 -9.81
C GLU A 115 1.19 4.45 -9.65
N ASP A 116 -0.04 4.12 -9.25
CA ASP A 116 -1.11 5.12 -9.12
C ASP A 116 -0.98 5.96 -7.83
N ARG A 117 -0.15 5.52 -6.86
CA ARG A 117 -0.05 6.14 -5.54
C ARG A 117 1.38 6.36 -5.03
N CYS A 118 2.38 5.81 -5.69
CA CYS A 118 3.77 5.99 -5.33
C CYS A 118 4.44 7.01 -6.26
N VAL A 119 5.31 7.84 -5.71
CA VAL A 119 6.10 8.81 -6.50
C VAL A 119 7.10 8.09 -7.42
N GLY A 120 7.53 6.90 -7.01
CA GLY A 120 8.38 6.05 -7.83
C GLY A 120 8.20 4.58 -7.45
N VAL A 121 8.29 3.69 -8.43
CA VAL A 121 8.14 2.26 -8.25
C VAL A 121 9.31 1.53 -8.89
N LEU A 122 9.94 0.64 -8.12
CA LEU A 122 10.91 -0.31 -8.65
C LEU A 122 10.19 -1.61 -8.98
N ASP A 123 10.17 -1.96 -10.25
CA ASP A 123 9.44 -3.10 -10.79
C ASP A 123 10.38 -4.26 -11.12
N PHE A 124 10.24 -5.36 -10.38
CA PHE A 124 10.93 -6.64 -10.60
C PHE A 124 10.01 -7.72 -11.17
N THR A 125 8.77 -7.40 -11.48
CA THR A 125 7.81 -8.38 -12.05
C THR A 125 8.37 -9.17 -13.23
N PRO A 126 9.13 -8.54 -14.19
CA PRO A 126 9.70 -9.27 -15.31
C PRO A 126 10.78 -10.30 -14.93
N ASP A 127 11.37 -10.16 -13.74
CA ASP A 127 12.47 -11.02 -13.27
C ASP A 127 11.99 -12.25 -12.50
N PHE A 128 10.68 -12.34 -12.27
CA PHE A 128 10.06 -13.45 -11.55
C PHE A 128 9.17 -14.28 -12.46
N ASP A 129 9.06 -15.55 -12.15
CA ASP A 129 8.10 -16.50 -12.68
C ASP A 129 7.35 -17.09 -11.48
N GLU A 130 6.11 -16.65 -11.29
CA GLU A 130 5.34 -16.90 -10.07
C GLU A 130 6.12 -16.51 -8.81
N ARG A 131 6.67 -17.51 -8.09
CA ARG A 131 7.41 -17.32 -6.83
C ARG A 131 8.92 -17.41 -6.97
N PHE A 132 9.42 -17.69 -8.16
CA PHE A 132 10.83 -17.96 -8.39
C PHE A 132 11.47 -16.87 -9.26
N ILE A 133 12.72 -16.57 -8.97
CA ILE A 133 13.55 -15.74 -9.84
C ILE A 133 13.80 -16.52 -11.12
N ARG A 134 13.60 -15.92 -12.28
CA ARG A 134 13.79 -16.58 -13.58
C ARG A 134 15.22 -17.07 -13.78
N ASN A 135 16.19 -16.34 -13.22
CA ASN A 135 17.60 -16.70 -13.28
C ASN A 135 18.24 -16.36 -11.93
N ASP A 136 18.70 -17.37 -11.22
CA ASP A 136 19.29 -17.22 -9.89
C ASP A 136 20.51 -16.29 -9.85
N ALA A 137 21.27 -16.24 -10.95
CA ALA A 137 22.42 -15.34 -11.06
C ALA A 137 22.02 -13.86 -11.03
N ASP A 138 20.79 -13.53 -11.38
CA ASP A 138 20.29 -12.16 -11.41
C ASP A 138 20.11 -11.57 -10.02
N TRP A 139 20.02 -12.40 -8.97
CA TRP A 139 19.94 -11.89 -7.60
C TRP A 139 21.10 -10.97 -7.27
N ALA A 140 22.31 -11.45 -7.45
CA ALA A 140 23.53 -10.72 -7.09
C ALA A 140 23.92 -9.67 -8.14
N SER A 141 23.67 -9.95 -9.41
CA SER A 141 24.11 -9.10 -10.54
C SER A 141 23.14 -7.98 -10.88
N LYS A 142 21.84 -8.15 -10.60
CA LYS A 142 20.80 -7.21 -11.04
C LYS A 142 19.85 -6.78 -9.90
N LEU A 143 19.14 -7.74 -9.25
CA LEU A 143 18.03 -7.41 -8.37
C LEU A 143 18.51 -6.67 -7.10
N TYR A 144 19.48 -7.26 -6.39
CA TYR A 144 19.99 -6.66 -5.16
C TYR A 144 20.68 -5.30 -5.40
N PRO A 145 21.54 -5.14 -6.42
CA PRO A 145 22.12 -3.83 -6.75
C PRO A 145 21.08 -2.78 -7.13
N ALA A 146 20.08 -3.13 -7.94
CA ALA A 146 19.01 -2.23 -8.32
C ALA A 146 18.17 -1.80 -7.11
N MET A 147 17.80 -2.75 -6.24
CA MET A 147 17.11 -2.49 -4.98
C MET A 147 17.91 -1.53 -4.11
N LYS A 148 19.19 -1.82 -3.92
CA LYS A 148 20.08 -1.01 -3.08
C LYS A 148 20.18 0.43 -3.61
N HIS A 149 20.39 0.59 -4.91
CA HIS A 149 20.45 1.91 -5.54
C HIS A 149 19.17 2.68 -5.36
N PHE A 150 18.03 2.06 -5.72
CA PHE A 150 16.71 2.69 -5.57
C PHE A 150 16.44 3.14 -4.13
N LEU A 151 16.66 2.27 -3.15
CA LEU A 151 16.35 2.58 -1.75
C LEU A 151 17.30 3.66 -1.17
N ILE A 152 18.55 3.69 -1.57
CA ILE A 152 19.49 4.72 -1.13
C ILE A 152 19.07 6.08 -1.70
N ASP A 153 18.72 6.15 -2.98
CA ASP A 153 18.31 7.38 -3.62
C ASP A 153 16.96 7.85 -3.05
N THR A 154 16.04 6.93 -2.82
CA THR A 154 14.74 7.20 -2.20
C THR A 154 14.88 7.80 -0.81
N VAL A 155 15.72 7.18 0.04
CA VAL A 155 15.99 7.68 1.39
C VAL A 155 16.68 9.04 1.38
N ALA A 156 17.52 9.29 0.38
CA ALA A 156 18.14 10.60 0.22
C ALA A 156 17.15 11.68 -0.22
N ALA A 157 16.12 11.28 -0.98
CA ALA A 157 15.15 12.21 -1.57
C ALA A 157 13.95 12.53 -0.65
N ALA A 158 13.60 11.65 0.28
CA ALA A 158 12.35 11.72 1.06
C ALA A 158 12.56 11.69 2.58
N ASP A 159 11.88 12.61 3.28
CA ASP A 159 11.82 12.64 4.74
C ASP A 159 10.53 13.37 5.17
N PRO A 160 9.54 12.73 5.79
CA PRO A 160 9.47 11.29 6.10
C PRO A 160 9.19 10.40 4.89
N LEU A 161 9.66 9.16 4.95
CA LEU A 161 9.53 8.16 3.91
C LEU A 161 8.50 7.09 4.28
N ARG A 162 7.64 6.73 3.33
CA ARG A 162 6.82 5.52 3.39
C ARG A 162 7.23 4.56 2.27
N LEU A 163 7.39 3.30 2.60
CA LEU A 163 7.76 2.26 1.64
C LEU A 163 6.63 1.23 1.53
N ALA A 164 6.10 1.05 0.33
CA ALA A 164 5.11 0.04 0.00
C ALA A 164 5.81 -1.15 -0.69
N LEU A 165 5.65 -2.35 -0.11
CA LEU A 165 6.32 -3.56 -0.58
C LEU A 165 5.30 -4.59 -1.05
N ASP A 166 5.08 -4.67 -2.37
CA ASP A 166 4.34 -5.75 -3.04
C ASP A 166 5.35 -6.76 -3.60
N THR A 167 6.14 -7.37 -2.71
CA THR A 167 7.32 -8.16 -3.10
C THR A 167 7.35 -9.52 -2.43
N HIS A 168 8.11 -10.43 -3.04
CA HIS A 168 8.49 -11.67 -2.40
C HIS A 168 9.28 -11.42 -1.11
N ALA A 169 9.18 -12.33 -0.15
CA ALA A 169 9.80 -12.17 1.18
C ALA A 169 11.31 -11.94 1.12
N SER A 170 12.01 -12.53 0.14
CA SER A 170 13.45 -12.33 -0.07
C SER A 170 13.80 -10.86 -0.40
N LEU A 171 12.99 -10.22 -1.25
CA LEU A 171 13.17 -8.81 -1.57
C LEU A 171 12.80 -7.90 -0.39
N ALA A 172 11.72 -8.22 0.34
CA ALA A 172 11.34 -7.49 1.53
C ALA A 172 12.43 -7.57 2.61
N PHE A 173 13.03 -8.74 2.81
CA PHE A 173 14.17 -8.93 3.72
C PHE A 173 15.40 -8.13 3.28
N ALA A 174 15.72 -8.16 1.98
CA ALA A 174 16.80 -7.36 1.41
C ALA A 174 16.59 -5.86 1.62
N ALA A 175 15.36 -5.37 1.39
CA ALA A 175 15.00 -3.98 1.64
C ALA A 175 15.23 -3.60 3.12
N GLY A 176 14.78 -4.42 4.06
CA GLY A 176 15.01 -4.22 5.49
C GLY A 176 16.49 -4.21 5.87
N SER A 177 17.31 -5.04 5.22
CA SER A 177 18.76 -5.05 5.45
C SER A 177 19.49 -3.80 4.96
N ILE A 178 18.99 -3.19 3.88
CA ILE A 178 19.51 -1.94 3.30
C ILE A 178 19.07 -0.74 4.15
N LEU A 179 17.81 -0.71 4.54
CA LEU A 179 17.16 0.37 5.30
C LEU A 179 17.23 0.13 6.81
N ASN A 180 18.33 -0.39 7.31
CA ASN A 180 18.43 -0.69 8.74
C ASN A 180 18.27 0.57 9.63
N ILE A 181 17.93 0.37 10.90
CA ILE A 181 17.70 1.41 11.90
C ILE A 181 18.85 2.42 12.03
N LYS A 182 20.06 2.04 11.63
CA LYS A 182 21.24 2.91 11.69
C LYS A 182 21.19 4.08 10.70
N THR A 183 20.23 4.10 9.78
CA THR A 183 20.03 5.26 8.89
C THR A 183 19.57 6.51 9.65
N GLY A 184 19.05 6.36 10.87
CA GLY A 184 18.56 7.45 11.69
C GLY A 184 17.31 8.16 11.15
N ARG A 185 16.68 7.60 10.12
CA ARG A 185 15.50 8.17 9.47
C ARG A 185 14.24 7.42 9.85
N LYS A 186 13.13 8.15 9.92
CA LYS A 186 11.82 7.57 10.12
C LYS A 186 11.31 7.00 8.81
N ILE A 187 11.13 5.67 8.78
CA ILE A 187 10.62 4.95 7.63
C ILE A 187 9.36 4.20 8.07
N ASP A 188 8.25 4.56 7.46
CA ASP A 188 7.00 3.82 7.61
C ASP A 188 6.96 2.70 6.57
N LEU A 189 6.58 1.49 6.99
CA LEU A 189 6.34 0.38 6.07
C LEU A 189 4.85 0.21 5.86
N GLU A 190 4.43 0.22 4.62
CA GLU A 190 3.08 -0.16 4.25
C GLU A 190 3.04 -1.64 3.88
N GLN A 191 2.38 -2.41 4.72
CA GLN A 191 2.11 -3.82 4.46
C GLN A 191 0.73 -3.94 3.83
N ARG A 192 0.70 -4.62 2.69
CA ARG A 192 -0.52 -4.98 2.03
C ARG A 192 -1.06 -6.28 2.59
N THR A 193 -2.23 -6.20 3.17
CA THR A 193 -3.09 -7.32 3.53
C THR A 193 -4.46 -7.03 2.93
N ILE A 194 -5.52 -7.76 3.32
CA ILE A 194 -6.91 -7.38 2.99
C ILE A 194 -7.19 -5.92 3.39
N ALA A 195 -6.53 -5.45 4.47
CA ALA A 195 -6.49 -4.05 4.84
C ALA A 195 -5.03 -3.60 4.89
N ARG A 196 -4.70 -2.51 4.20
CA ARG A 196 -3.36 -1.92 4.30
C ARG A 196 -3.06 -1.55 5.74
N ARG A 197 -1.87 -1.92 6.21
CA ARG A 197 -1.37 -1.50 7.52
C ARG A 197 -0.07 -0.75 7.34
N VAL A 198 0.05 0.37 8.02
CA VAL A 198 1.30 1.11 8.09
C VAL A 198 1.97 0.76 9.42
N TRP A 199 3.22 0.38 9.35
CA TRP A 199 4.07 0.07 10.48
C TRP A 199 5.15 1.12 10.59
N SER A 200 5.30 1.70 11.77
CA SER A 200 6.40 2.58 12.10
C SER A 200 7.29 1.92 13.16
N ALA A 201 8.56 2.20 13.12
CA ALA A 201 9.49 1.70 14.14
C ALA A 201 9.17 2.21 15.56
N ASP A 202 8.44 3.33 15.63
CA ASP A 202 8.04 3.96 16.88
C ASP A 202 6.72 3.39 17.45
N ASP A 203 6.01 2.55 16.69
CA ASP A 203 4.64 2.12 17.05
C ASP A 203 4.57 0.97 18.06
N ALA A 204 5.69 0.37 18.42
CA ALA A 204 5.61 -0.86 19.18
C ALA A 204 6.61 -0.94 20.32
N ASP A 205 6.12 -0.67 21.50
CA ASP A 205 6.56 -1.49 22.64
C ASP A 205 5.98 -2.91 22.42
N PRO A 206 6.85 -3.95 22.33
CA PRO A 206 6.36 -5.31 22.15
C PRO A 206 5.44 -5.68 23.31
N ASP A 207 4.22 -6.10 23.00
CA ASP A 207 3.29 -6.57 24.00
C ASP A 207 3.96 -7.68 24.83
N PRO A 208 4.08 -7.52 26.16
CA PRO A 208 4.71 -8.54 27.01
C PRO A 208 4.01 -9.90 26.95
N ALA A 209 2.76 -9.93 26.48
CA ALA A 209 1.98 -11.14 26.28
C ALA A 209 2.33 -11.88 24.98
N TRP A 210 3.09 -11.28 24.08
CA TRP A 210 3.51 -11.98 22.85
C TRP A 210 4.42 -13.16 23.19
N PRO A 211 4.18 -14.32 22.60
CA PRO A 211 5.05 -15.48 22.82
C PRO A 211 6.46 -15.13 22.34
N ARG A 212 7.43 -15.40 23.17
CA ARG A 212 8.84 -15.29 22.78
C ARG A 212 9.14 -16.36 21.74
N ALA A 213 9.72 -15.98 20.61
CA ALA A 213 10.18 -16.93 19.61
C ALA A 213 11.22 -17.88 20.25
N ALA A 214 10.93 -19.17 20.22
CA ALA A 214 11.89 -20.20 20.58
C ALA A 214 12.44 -20.82 19.29
N PHE A 215 13.75 -20.78 19.14
CA PHE A 215 14.40 -21.37 17.99
C PHE A 215 14.88 -22.78 18.35
N ASN A 216 14.43 -23.77 17.59
CA ASN A 216 14.94 -25.12 17.67
C ASN A 216 15.81 -25.36 16.42
N VAL A 217 17.09 -25.51 16.62
CA VAL A 217 18.01 -25.87 15.55
C VAL A 217 18.10 -27.38 15.48
N VAL A 218 17.60 -27.95 14.39
CA VAL A 218 17.71 -29.38 14.12
C VAL A 218 18.69 -29.55 12.97
N ASP A 219 19.81 -30.23 13.24
CA ASP A 219 20.73 -30.61 12.19
C ASP A 219 20.13 -31.78 11.39
N LEU A 220 19.78 -31.51 10.14
CA LEU A 220 19.19 -32.52 9.26
C LEU A 220 20.20 -33.52 8.70
N ALA A 221 21.49 -33.35 9.01
CA ALA A 221 22.60 -34.25 8.72
C ALA A 221 22.63 -34.82 7.28
N ASN A 222 22.09 -34.08 6.32
CA ASN A 222 21.95 -34.55 4.94
C ASN A 222 23.15 -34.20 4.03
N GLY A 223 24.17 -33.54 4.59
CA GLY A 223 25.40 -33.13 3.87
C GLY A 223 25.16 -32.11 2.74
N LYS A 224 23.96 -31.54 2.64
CA LYS A 224 23.61 -30.49 1.68
C LYS A 224 23.69 -29.11 2.33
N PRO A 225 24.03 -28.06 1.56
CA PRO A 225 24.11 -26.68 2.08
C PRO A 225 22.72 -26.03 2.29
N ASP A 226 21.64 -26.80 2.25
CA ASP A 226 20.29 -26.28 2.34
C ASP A 226 19.90 -26.03 3.81
N ILE A 227 19.29 -24.87 4.05
CA ILE A 227 18.73 -24.50 5.34
C ILE A 227 17.21 -24.44 5.19
N ALA A 228 16.48 -25.21 6.01
CA ALA A 228 15.04 -25.09 6.12
C ALA A 228 14.68 -24.26 7.36
N VAL A 229 13.94 -23.19 7.18
CA VAL A 229 13.39 -22.40 8.27
C VAL A 229 11.88 -22.61 8.29
N ALA A 230 11.39 -23.18 9.37
CA ALA A 230 9.96 -23.26 9.67
C ALA A 230 9.63 -22.19 10.72
N ILE A 231 8.62 -21.36 10.45
CA ILE A 231 8.11 -20.31 11.34
C ILE A 231 6.70 -20.70 11.76
#